data_71395283544e9990fa203228a83faac0
#
_entry.id   71395283544e9990fa203228a83faac0
#
_cell.length_a   1.000
_cell.length_b   1.000
_cell.length_c   1.000
_cell.angle_alpha   90.00
_cell.angle_beta   90.00
_cell.angle_gamma   90.00
#
_symmetry.space_group_name_H-M   'P 1'
#
loop_
_entity.id
_entity.type
_entity.pdbx_description
1 polymer ?
#
loop_
_entity_poly.entity_id
_entity_poly.type
_entity_poly.pdbx_seq_one_letter_code
_entity_poly.pdbx_strand_id
1 'polypeptide(L)'
;MPAKTAQPVSQPKTVTTGPKVPVKTFRLGRIKAAVWENEADQKKYFNVTFARTYVDEAKSYHDTDSFGRDDLPLVAKLADQAHTFIFERLAELKSEQSE
;
A
#
# COMPACT_ATOMS: atom_id res chain seq x y z
N MET A 1 -22.90 11.40 0.81
CA MET A 1 -22.63 10.95 0.64
C MET A 1 -22.34 10.15 0.50
N PRO A 2 -22.09 9.97 0.44
CA PRO A 2 -21.64 9.23 0.38
C PRO A 2 -21.11 8.42 0.17
N ALA A 3 -20.87 8.36 0.19
CA ALA A 3 -20.35 7.68 0.16
C ALA A 3 -19.92 7.01 -0.24
N LYS A 4 -19.81 7.06 -0.39
CA LYS A 4 -19.35 6.56 -0.70
C LYS A 4 -18.85 5.81 -0.83
N THR A 5 -18.82 5.83 -0.83
CA THR A 5 -18.29 5.25 -0.86
C THR A 5 -17.66 4.50 -1.09
N ALA A 6 -17.40 4.40 -1.15
CA ALA A 6 -16.77 3.83 -1.29
C ALA A 6 -16.22 3.04 -1.37
N GLN A 7 -16.02 2.76 -1.41
CA GLN A 7 -15.39 2.11 -1.50
C GLN A 7 -14.86 1.28 -1.74
N PRO A 8 -14.66 0.92 -1.73
CA PRO A 8 -13.99 0.17 -1.71
C PRO A 8 -13.46 -0.40 -2.62
N VAL A 9 -13.36 -0.33 -2.93
CA VAL A 9 -12.99 -0.76 -3.69
C VAL A 9 -11.98 -1.03 -4.11
N SER A 10 -11.57 -0.85 -3.88
CA SER A 10 -10.47 -0.85 -4.24
C SER A 10 -9.79 -1.97 -4.24
N GLN A 11 -10.07 -2.71 -3.85
CA GLN A 11 -9.46 -3.77 -3.76
C GLN A 11 -9.32 -4.37 -4.98
N PRO A 12 -8.42 -4.51 -5.36
CA PRO A 12 -8.09 -5.01 -6.57
C PRO A 12 -8.45 -6.32 -6.60
N LYS A 13 -9.20 -6.70 -6.72
CA LYS A 13 -9.48 -7.84 -6.80
C LYS A 13 -8.70 -8.65 -7.55
N THR A 14 -7.73 -8.51 -7.67
CA THR A 14 -6.98 -9.17 -8.47
C THR A 14 -6.78 -10.36 -8.00
N VAL A 15 -6.79 -11.09 -8.21
CA VAL A 15 -6.55 -12.24 -7.97
C VAL A 15 -5.49 -12.76 -7.51
N THR A 16 -4.89 -12.50 -6.85
CA THR A 16 -3.82 -13.02 -6.42
C THR A 16 -4.00 -14.22 -5.75
N THR A 17 -3.21 -14.99 -5.74
CA THR A 17 -3.36 -16.16 -5.16
C THR A 17 -2.57 -16.05 -4.01
N GLY A 18 -2.34 -16.36 -3.19
CA GLY A 18 -1.51 -16.29 -2.06
C GLY A 18 -2.09 -15.47 -0.99
N PRO A 19 -1.43 -15.34 0.08
CA PRO A 19 -1.94 -14.64 1.21
C PRO A 19 -2.12 -13.20 0.90
N LYS A 20 -3.10 -12.60 1.47
CA LYS A 20 -3.31 -11.26 1.21
C LYS A 20 -2.73 -10.42 2.27
N VAL A 21 -1.49 -10.51 2.54
CA VAL A 21 -0.83 -9.63 3.49
C VAL A 21 0.25 -8.90 2.76
N PRO A 22 0.50 -7.66 3.11
CA PRO A 22 1.55 -6.91 2.44
C PRO A 22 2.92 -7.46 2.81
N VAL A 23 3.86 -7.35 1.91
CA VAL A 23 5.21 -7.80 2.19
C VAL A 23 5.94 -6.77 3.04
N LYS A 24 5.44 -5.55 3.10
CA LYS A 24 6.06 -4.53 3.90
C LYS A 24 5.06 -3.43 4.14
N THR A 25 5.07 -2.85 5.33
CA THR A 25 4.21 -1.73 5.66
C THR A 25 5.06 -0.65 6.29
N PHE A 26 4.89 0.57 5.81
CA PHE A 26 5.57 1.72 6.38
C PHE A 26 4.51 2.60 7.01
N ARG A 27 4.83 3.25 8.09
CA ARG A 27 3.90 4.08 8.80
C ARG A 27 4.54 5.38 9.24
N LEU A 28 3.80 6.48 9.10
CA LEU A 28 4.23 7.75 9.61
C LEU A 28 3.00 8.42 10.16
N GLY A 29 2.94 8.60 11.46
CA GLY A 29 1.76 9.17 12.08
C GLY A 29 0.56 8.29 11.78
N ARG A 30 -0.47 8.87 11.23
CA ARG A 30 -1.67 8.10 10.94
C ARG A 30 -1.74 7.63 9.49
N ILE A 31 -0.66 7.79 8.76
CA ILE A 31 -0.62 7.38 7.37
C ILE A 31 0.18 6.09 7.28
N LYS A 32 -0.28 5.18 6.44
CA LYS A 32 0.48 3.96 6.23
C LYS A 32 0.55 3.66 4.75
N ALA A 33 1.60 3.00 4.35
CA ALA A 33 1.78 2.54 2.98
C ALA A 33 2.06 1.06 3.04
N ALA A 34 1.28 0.29 2.34
CA ALA A 34 1.45 -1.16 2.32
C ALA A 34 1.94 -1.56 0.94
N VAL A 35 2.98 -2.36 0.91
CA VAL A 35 3.55 -2.82 -0.34
C VAL A 35 3.09 -4.25 -0.57
N TRP A 36 2.51 -4.49 -1.74
CA TRP A 36 1.95 -5.79 -2.07
C TRP A 36 2.73 -6.39 -3.22
N GLU A 37 3.04 -7.67 -3.12
CA GLU A 37 3.78 -8.33 -4.17
C GLU A 37 2.80 -9.18 -4.97
N ASN A 38 2.85 -9.08 -6.27
CA ASN A 38 1.97 -9.82 -7.15
C ASN A 38 2.79 -10.56 -8.18
N GLU A 39 2.18 -11.55 -8.79
CA GLU A 39 2.88 -12.30 -9.80
C GLU A 39 1.91 -12.56 -10.94
N ALA A 40 2.35 -12.33 -12.15
CA ALA A 40 1.57 -12.61 -13.33
C ALA A 40 2.53 -12.98 -14.43
N ASP A 41 2.23 -14.05 -15.16
CA ASP A 41 3.07 -14.47 -16.27
C ASP A 41 4.51 -14.68 -15.82
N GLN A 42 4.64 -15.22 -14.61
CA GLN A 42 5.96 -15.55 -14.08
C GLN A 42 6.81 -14.32 -13.80
N LYS A 43 6.19 -13.16 -13.75
CA LYS A 43 6.91 -11.96 -13.40
C LYS A 43 6.33 -11.41 -12.14
N LYS A 44 7.17 -10.84 -11.30
CA LYS A 44 6.71 -10.25 -10.06
C LYS A 44 6.64 -8.75 -10.21
N TYR A 45 5.61 -8.17 -9.64
CA TYR A 45 5.50 -6.73 -9.64
C TYR A 45 4.87 -6.32 -8.32
N PHE A 46 4.94 -5.06 -8.02
CA PHE A 46 4.53 -4.57 -6.73
C PHE A 46 3.55 -3.43 -6.85
N ASN A 47 2.63 -3.38 -5.92
CA ASN A 47 1.71 -2.27 -5.83
C ASN A 47 1.81 -1.70 -4.44
N VAL A 48 1.45 -0.45 -4.28
CA VAL A 48 1.49 0.19 -2.99
C VAL A 48 0.13 0.84 -2.76
N THR A 49 -0.42 0.61 -1.59
CA THR A 49 -1.66 1.27 -1.23
C THR A 49 -1.39 2.16 -0.03
N PHE A 50 -2.06 3.30 0.00
CA PHE A 50 -1.89 4.24 1.10
C PHE A 50 -3.21 4.39 1.82
N ALA A 51 -3.15 4.57 3.12
CA ALA A 51 -4.36 4.74 3.90
C ALA A 51 -4.09 5.68 5.05
N ARG A 52 -5.12 6.40 5.46
CA ARG A 52 -5.06 7.24 6.63
C ARG A 52 -6.04 6.67 7.63
N THR A 53 -5.60 6.48 8.84
CA THR A 53 -6.45 5.93 9.88
C THR A 53 -7.07 7.07 10.67
N TYR A 54 -8.35 7.00 10.91
CA TYR A 54 -9.01 8.00 11.71
C TYR A 54 -9.99 7.33 12.66
N VAL A 55 -10.42 8.08 13.65
CA VAL A 55 -11.31 7.57 14.68
C VAL A 55 -12.61 8.33 14.59
N ASP A 56 -13.72 7.64 14.56
CA ASP A 56 -14.99 8.32 14.47
C ASP A 56 -15.51 8.63 15.87
N GLU A 57 -16.73 9.13 15.96
CA GLU A 57 -17.28 9.54 17.22
C GLU A 57 -17.51 8.38 18.15
N ALA A 58 -17.69 7.20 17.61
CA ALA A 58 -17.92 6.03 18.43
C ALA A 58 -16.60 5.38 18.83
N LYS A 59 -15.48 6.05 18.57
CA LYS A 59 -14.17 5.58 18.91
C LYS A 59 -13.77 4.35 18.13
N SER A 60 -14.35 4.17 16.96
CA SER A 60 -13.95 3.08 16.09
C SER A 60 -12.94 3.58 15.10
N TYR A 61 -11.97 2.74 14.77
CA TYR A 61 -10.92 3.11 13.81
C TYR A 61 -11.34 2.77 12.40
N HIS A 62 -11.05 3.66 11.49
CA HIS A 62 -11.37 3.45 10.09
C HIS A 62 -10.19 3.87 9.24
N ASP A 63 -10.08 3.26 8.07
CA ASP A 63 -9.05 3.66 7.11
C ASP A 63 -9.73 4.32 5.93
N THR A 64 -9.08 5.32 5.38
CA THR A 64 -9.59 6.00 4.20
C THR A 64 -8.42 6.27 3.27
N ASP A 65 -8.70 6.43 1.99
CA ASP A 65 -7.67 6.81 1.05
C ASP A 65 -7.79 8.28 0.68
N SER A 66 -8.45 9.05 1.52
CA SER A 66 -8.56 10.48 1.32
C SER A 66 -7.60 11.16 2.28
N PHE A 67 -6.82 12.11 1.82
CA PHE A 67 -5.77 12.72 2.62
C PHE A 67 -5.93 14.21 2.65
N GLY A 68 -5.69 14.79 3.83
CA GLY A 68 -5.74 16.22 3.97
C GLY A 68 -4.44 16.87 3.55
N ARG A 69 -4.46 18.18 3.52
CA ARG A 69 -3.29 18.92 3.07
C ARG A 69 -2.06 18.58 3.91
N ASP A 70 -2.25 18.45 5.23
CA ASP A 70 -1.10 18.22 6.08
C ASP A 70 -0.64 16.78 6.06
N ASP A 71 -1.41 15.88 5.46
CA ASP A 71 -1.01 14.50 5.33
C ASP A 71 -0.13 14.29 4.11
N LEU A 72 -0.19 15.19 3.16
CA LEU A 72 0.49 14.98 1.89
C LEU A 72 2.01 14.84 2.00
N PRO A 73 2.69 15.62 2.84
CA PRO A 73 4.12 15.39 2.98
C PRO A 73 4.44 14.01 3.53
N LEU A 74 3.57 13.49 4.40
CA LEU A 74 3.79 12.17 4.94
C LEU A 74 3.57 11.11 3.88
N VAL A 75 2.56 11.30 3.04
CA VAL A 75 2.32 10.38 1.95
C VAL A 75 3.52 10.38 1.00
N ALA A 76 4.06 11.56 0.71
CA ALA A 76 5.20 11.66 -0.18
C ALA A 76 6.40 10.93 0.39
N LYS A 77 6.63 11.08 1.69
CA LYS A 77 7.75 10.41 2.29
C LYS A 77 7.56 8.91 2.30
N LEU A 78 6.35 8.44 2.57
CA LEU A 78 6.09 7.01 2.55
C LEU A 78 6.19 6.46 1.13
N ALA A 79 5.76 7.24 0.15
CA ALA A 79 5.87 6.81 -1.23
C ALA A 79 7.33 6.62 -1.60
N ASP A 80 8.18 7.51 -1.14
CA ASP A 80 9.60 7.40 -1.41
C ASP A 80 10.18 6.17 -0.73
N GLN A 81 9.79 5.90 0.50
CA GLN A 81 10.29 4.74 1.21
C GLN A 81 9.83 3.45 0.53
N ALA A 82 8.59 3.41 0.11
CA ALA A 82 8.07 2.23 -0.57
C ALA A 82 8.78 2.03 -1.90
N HIS A 83 9.03 3.11 -2.61
CA HIS A 83 9.73 3.03 -3.88
C HIS A 83 11.13 2.44 -3.68
N THR A 84 11.85 2.91 -2.67
CA THR A 84 13.17 2.42 -2.39
C THR A 84 13.13 0.92 -2.06
N PHE A 85 12.17 0.53 -1.23
CA PHE A 85 12.05 -0.87 -0.87
C PHE A 85 11.81 -1.74 -2.11
N ILE A 86 10.89 -1.31 -2.99
CA ILE A 86 10.58 -2.09 -4.17
C ILE A 86 11.78 -2.14 -5.10
N PHE A 87 12.45 -1.02 -5.25
CA PHE A 87 13.61 -0.96 -6.13
C PHE A 87 14.68 -1.94 -5.66
N GLU A 88 14.91 -2.00 -4.35
CA GLU A 88 15.90 -2.90 -3.81
C GLU A 88 15.42 -4.34 -3.91
N ARG A 89 14.14 -4.56 -3.69
CA ARG A 89 13.61 -5.92 -3.76
C ARG A 89 13.70 -6.48 -5.17
N LEU A 90 13.39 -5.64 -6.16
CA LEU A 90 13.49 -6.09 -7.54
C LEU A 90 14.95 -6.36 -7.92
N ALA A 91 15.87 -5.58 -7.38
CA ALA A 91 17.27 -5.82 -7.65
C ALA A 91 17.72 -7.15 -7.07
N GLU A 92 17.21 -7.47 -5.88
CA GLU A 92 17.55 -8.76 -5.28
C GLU A 92 17.00 -9.90 -6.10
N LEU A 93 15.76 -9.77 -6.57
CA LEU A 93 15.18 -10.84 -7.36
C LEU A 93 15.91 -11.01 -8.68
N LYS A 94 16.32 -9.90 -9.27
CA LYS A 94 17.04 -9.99 -10.51
C LYS A 94 18.38 -10.62 -10.29
N SER A 95 19.03 -10.31 -9.20
CA SER A 95 20.32 -10.88 -8.92
C SER A 95 20.20 -12.39 -8.72
N GLU A 96 19.16 -12.83 -8.05
CA GLU A 96 18.99 -14.23 -7.85
C GLU A 96 18.76 -14.96 -9.15
N GLN A 97 18.08 -14.30 -10.07
CA GLN A 97 17.82 -14.99 -11.30
C GLN A 97 18.99 -14.98 -12.21
N SER A 98 19.84 -14.01 -12.10
CA SER A 98 20.92 -13.95 -12.97
C SER A 98 21.99 -14.83 -12.63
N GLU A 99 21.98 -15.59 -11.77
CA GLU A 99 23.01 -16.38 -11.40
C GLU A 99 23.23 -17.30 -12.10
#